data_b53e104dcdaf7722ef00059c93153fb6
#
_entry.id   b53e104dcdaf7722ef00059c93153fb6
#
_cell.length_a   1.000
_cell.length_b   1.000
_cell.length_c   1.000
_cell.angle_alpha   90.00
_cell.angle_beta   90.00
_cell.angle_gamma   90.00
#
_symmetry.space_group_name_H-M   'P 1'
#
loop_
_entity.id
_entity.type
_entity.pdbx_description
1 polymer ?
#
loop_
_entity_poly.entity_id
_entity_poly.type
_entity_poly.pdbx_seq_one_letter_code
_entity_poly.pdbx_strand_id
1 'polypeptide(L)'
;MQAKCAWRGRKLMCRSLLGLRALTLSASLLAGSAAALGQDQKPTEEDHGQQQQQLGNDPQDNSHYDMSKMAGMDHSAMGHSGMNSSGMFLMNESSGTGFQPAAWPMAMLMTRAGDWHLMWMGQAFIVDTQQSRPRGGDKLYSVNWGMLGAVHKLGRGSLMLRSMLSLEPATVTDRRYPLLFQTGETAYGTPLVDAQHPHDFVMELSVQYAHPLGEKGTWNVYYAPVGAPALGPVAFPHRASALEIPQAPIGHHWQDSTHTANNVLTGGVTYGKLRLEASGFHGREPNEARWNIDWGAMNSWSSRLSFFPSKNWTAQVSVGRLQDPESSHAGSIVRTTASVEYIKPTAGKNWWATSFVWGQNYKLDEKRRTNAVLAETVVPFSRKNFVTARFEWSQRDELFEYNHELEEQMTRATGQHAFNVTAYTAGYTRDIGTFRTLQAGIGANVTAYGIDAALKPFYGDRPWGVNVFLRFRLKPGA
;
A
#
# COMPACT_ATOMS: atom_id res chain seq x y z
N MET A 1 52.92 2.97 -38.38
CA MET A 1 52.91 1.52 -38.67
C MET A 1 51.48 1.06 -38.62
N GLN A 2 50.89 0.84 -39.77
CA GLN A 2 49.49 0.42 -39.95
C GLN A 2 49.43 -1.10 -39.85
N ALA A 3 48.42 -1.61 -39.20
CA ALA A 3 47.97 -2.98 -39.42
C ALA A 3 46.45 -2.97 -39.57
N LYS A 4 46.00 -3.05 -40.84
CA LYS A 4 44.63 -3.36 -41.21
C LYS A 4 44.43 -4.89 -41.04
N CYS A 5 43.41 -5.30 -40.33
CA CYS A 5 42.84 -6.64 -40.47
C CYS A 5 41.39 -6.54 -40.88
N ALA A 6 41.14 -6.89 -42.13
CA ALA A 6 39.82 -7.16 -42.69
C ALA A 6 39.38 -8.57 -42.28
N TRP A 7 38.14 -8.73 -41.81
CA TRP A 7 37.50 -10.03 -41.69
C TRP A 7 36.21 -10.08 -42.51
N ARG A 8 36.22 -11.01 -43.44
CA ARG A 8 35.10 -11.36 -44.33
C ARG A 8 34.04 -12.14 -43.57
N GLY A 9 32.80 -11.93 -43.95
CA GLY A 9 31.62 -12.54 -43.39
C GLY A 9 31.52 -14.05 -43.47
N ARG A 10 30.84 -14.63 -42.52
CA ARG A 10 30.02 -15.86 -42.65
C ARG A 10 28.78 -15.71 -41.81
N LYS A 11 27.61 -15.76 -42.48
CA LYS A 11 26.30 -15.98 -41.89
C LYS A 11 26.28 -17.36 -41.24
N LEU A 12 26.09 -17.43 -39.94
CA LEU A 12 25.61 -18.64 -39.29
C LEU A 12 24.13 -18.41 -38.92
N MET A 13 23.26 -19.05 -39.69
CA MET A 13 21.88 -19.30 -39.31
C MET A 13 21.87 -20.36 -38.20
N CYS A 14 21.54 -19.96 -36.97
CA CYS A 14 21.07 -20.91 -35.96
C CYS A 14 19.55 -20.80 -35.88
N ARG A 15 18.86 -21.74 -36.51
CA ARG A 15 17.44 -22.03 -36.30
C ARG A 15 17.34 -22.78 -34.98
N SER A 16 16.86 -22.17 -33.93
CA SER A 16 16.30 -22.88 -32.79
C SER A 16 14.78 -22.86 -32.91
N LEU A 17 14.24 -23.95 -33.38
CA LEU A 17 12.83 -24.31 -33.23
C LEU A 17 12.60 -24.65 -31.75
N LEU A 18 11.95 -23.77 -31.00
CA LEU A 18 11.19 -24.16 -29.84
C LEU A 18 9.78 -23.62 -30.04
N GLY A 19 8.89 -24.57 -30.34
CA GLY A 19 7.48 -24.32 -30.54
C GLY A 19 6.82 -23.85 -29.26
N LEU A 20 6.44 -22.60 -29.24
CA LEU A 20 5.50 -22.06 -28.27
C LEU A 20 4.11 -22.55 -28.67
N ARG A 21 3.61 -23.57 -28.00
CA ARG A 21 2.18 -23.90 -28.03
C ARG A 21 1.46 -22.78 -27.27
N ALA A 22 0.85 -21.89 -28.03
CA ALA A 22 -0.13 -20.95 -27.54
C ALA A 22 -1.28 -21.70 -26.87
N LEU A 23 -1.41 -21.62 -25.56
CA LEU A 23 -2.64 -21.93 -24.87
C LEU A 23 -3.59 -20.74 -25.08
N THR A 24 -4.37 -20.83 -26.16
CA THR A 24 -5.59 -20.06 -26.32
C THR A 24 -6.62 -20.60 -25.33
N LEU A 25 -6.66 -20.03 -24.11
CA LEU A 25 -7.80 -20.18 -23.23
C LEU A 25 -8.88 -19.22 -23.75
N SER A 26 -9.83 -19.77 -24.49
CA SER A 26 -11.02 -19.10 -24.96
C SER A 26 -11.80 -18.56 -23.76
N ALA A 27 -11.98 -17.25 -23.70
CA ALA A 27 -12.96 -16.56 -22.87
C ALA A 27 -14.37 -16.85 -23.42
N SER A 28 -14.95 -17.97 -23.02
CA SER A 28 -16.32 -18.34 -23.34
C SER A 28 -16.98 -18.87 -22.07
N LEU A 29 -17.32 -17.97 -21.16
CA LEU A 29 -18.20 -18.26 -20.02
C LEU A 29 -18.78 -16.96 -19.44
N LEU A 30 -19.62 -16.30 -20.25
CA LEU A 30 -20.56 -15.27 -19.79
C LEU A 30 -21.69 -15.12 -20.82
N ALA A 31 -22.53 -16.15 -20.92
CA ALA A 31 -23.89 -16.02 -21.44
C ALA A 31 -24.67 -17.27 -21.06
N GLY A 32 -25.63 -17.11 -20.19
CA GLY A 32 -26.63 -18.16 -19.94
C GLY A 32 -27.03 -18.27 -18.49
N SER A 33 -28.00 -17.49 -18.08
CA SER A 33 -29.26 -17.95 -17.47
C SER A 33 -29.89 -16.82 -16.66
N ALA A 34 -30.64 -16.01 -17.34
CA ALA A 34 -31.78 -15.31 -16.77
C ALA A 34 -33.02 -16.01 -17.33
N ALA A 35 -33.74 -16.74 -16.52
CA ALA A 35 -35.19 -16.99 -16.62
C ALA A 35 -35.59 -18.14 -15.71
N ALA A 36 -36.24 -17.82 -14.60
CA ALA A 36 -37.38 -18.57 -14.08
C ALA A 36 -38.11 -17.66 -13.11
N LEU A 37 -39.16 -17.07 -13.63
CA LEU A 37 -40.22 -16.36 -12.90
C LEU A 37 -41.16 -17.39 -12.26
N GLY A 38 -41.58 -17.07 -11.03
CA GLY A 38 -42.97 -17.16 -10.62
C GLY A 38 -43.49 -18.49 -10.13
N GLN A 39 -43.90 -18.51 -8.90
CA GLN A 39 -45.34 -18.71 -8.58
C GLN A 39 -45.62 -18.45 -7.09
N ASP A 40 -46.70 -17.75 -6.90
CA ASP A 40 -47.40 -17.42 -5.65
C ASP A 40 -47.70 -18.61 -4.75
N GLN A 41 -47.63 -18.40 -3.43
CA GLN A 41 -48.67 -18.90 -2.50
C GLN A 41 -48.78 -18.01 -1.28
N LYS A 42 -50.02 -17.55 -1.04
CA LYS A 42 -50.52 -16.70 0.05
C LYS A 42 -50.94 -17.58 1.25
N PRO A 43 -51.35 -17.01 2.38
CA PRO A 43 -50.89 -17.35 3.70
C PRO A 43 -51.90 -18.18 4.53
N THR A 44 -51.45 -18.72 5.64
CA THR A 44 -52.33 -19.16 6.73
C THR A 44 -51.99 -18.39 7.98
N GLU A 45 -53.00 -17.71 8.52
CA GLU A 45 -53.10 -17.12 9.87
C GLU A 45 -53.15 -18.23 10.94
N GLU A 46 -52.61 -17.86 12.10
CA GLU A 46 -53.00 -18.20 13.50
C GLU A 46 -51.72 -18.10 14.34
N ASP A 47 -51.59 -17.50 15.53
CA ASP A 47 -52.51 -17.19 16.61
C ASP A 47 -51.82 -16.20 17.56
N HIS A 48 -52.61 -15.53 18.38
CA HIS A 48 -52.29 -14.46 19.31
C HIS A 48 -51.45 -14.89 20.52
N GLY A 49 -50.38 -14.09 20.82
CA GLY A 49 -49.72 -14.07 22.12
C GLY A 49 -49.26 -12.66 22.48
N GLN A 50 -50.12 -11.91 23.18
CA GLN A 50 -49.80 -10.60 23.74
C GLN A 50 -48.70 -10.73 24.81
N GLN A 51 -47.55 -10.06 24.61
CA GLN A 51 -46.73 -9.63 25.75
C GLN A 51 -46.41 -8.15 25.59
N GLN A 52 -46.83 -7.40 26.59
CA GLN A 52 -46.59 -5.98 26.79
C GLN A 52 -45.09 -5.71 26.86
N GLN A 53 -44.56 -4.93 25.92
CA GLN A 53 -43.25 -4.33 26.08
C GLN A 53 -43.41 -2.95 26.74
N GLN A 54 -42.82 -2.84 27.93
CA GLN A 54 -42.58 -1.58 28.61
C GLN A 54 -41.64 -0.71 27.74
N LEU A 55 -42.06 0.49 27.47
CA LEU A 55 -41.25 1.58 26.98
C LEU A 55 -40.21 1.94 28.04
N GLY A 56 -38.99 1.41 27.90
CA GLY A 56 -37.82 1.87 28.63
C GLY A 56 -37.19 3.04 27.87
N ASN A 57 -37.11 4.17 28.55
CA ASN A 57 -36.35 5.35 28.11
C ASN A 57 -34.90 4.93 27.86
N ASP A 58 -34.44 5.11 26.61
CA ASP A 58 -33.04 4.91 26.25
C ASP A 58 -32.22 6.11 26.74
N PRO A 59 -31.28 5.94 27.68
CA PRO A 59 -30.39 7.01 28.06
C PRO A 59 -29.41 7.21 26.85
N GLN A 60 -29.27 8.45 26.40
CA GLN A 60 -28.22 8.86 25.47
C GLN A 60 -26.87 8.26 25.92
N ASP A 61 -26.40 7.25 25.19
CA ASP A 61 -25.11 6.61 25.43
C ASP A 61 -23.99 7.56 25.02
N ASN A 62 -23.58 8.44 25.95
CA ASN A 62 -22.32 9.14 25.94
C ASN A 62 -21.17 8.18 26.27
N SER A 63 -21.08 7.04 25.58
CA SER A 63 -19.97 6.12 25.76
C SER A 63 -18.68 6.79 25.31
N HIS A 64 -17.90 7.24 26.29
CA HIS A 64 -16.54 7.69 26.13
C HIS A 64 -15.72 6.63 25.41
N TYR A 65 -15.17 7.00 24.29
CA TYR A 65 -14.33 6.14 23.44
C TYR A 65 -13.03 5.83 24.19
N ASP A 66 -13.04 4.75 24.92
CA ASP A 66 -11.88 4.18 25.61
C ASP A 66 -11.09 3.35 24.60
N MET A 67 -9.88 3.77 24.23
CA MET A 67 -9.00 3.02 23.34
C MET A 67 -8.67 1.62 23.91
N SER A 68 -8.80 1.37 25.20
CA SER A 68 -8.69 0.05 25.82
C SER A 68 -9.92 -0.83 25.49
N LYS A 69 -11.05 -0.22 25.12
CA LYS A 69 -12.28 -0.87 24.65
C LYS A 69 -12.39 -0.91 23.11
N MET A 70 -11.34 -0.66 22.34
CA MET A 70 -11.24 -1.06 20.94
C MET A 70 -11.33 -2.59 20.76
N ALA A 71 -11.48 -3.30 21.82
CA ALA A 71 -11.74 -4.72 21.99
C ALA A 71 -13.15 -5.16 21.57
N GLY A 72 -13.58 -4.80 20.39
CA GLY A 72 -14.73 -5.45 19.75
C GLY A 72 -14.37 -6.75 19.03
N MET A 73 -13.11 -7.17 19.08
CA MET A 73 -12.65 -8.52 18.77
C MET A 73 -12.53 -9.29 20.09
N ASP A 74 -12.94 -10.52 20.09
CA ASP A 74 -12.65 -11.45 21.18
C ASP A 74 -11.14 -11.73 21.20
N HIS A 75 -10.39 -10.86 21.87
CA HIS A 75 -8.93 -10.93 21.95
C HIS A 75 -8.45 -12.15 22.76
N SER A 76 -9.33 -12.79 23.52
CA SER A 76 -9.01 -14.01 24.26
C SER A 76 -8.66 -15.17 23.32
N ALA A 77 -9.27 -15.19 22.12
CA ALA A 77 -9.00 -16.19 21.08
C ALA A 77 -7.69 -15.95 20.29
N MET A 78 -7.08 -14.75 20.39
CA MET A 78 -5.86 -14.38 19.63
C MET A 78 -4.57 -14.41 20.44
N GLY A 79 -4.56 -14.96 21.66
CA GLY A 79 -3.32 -15.06 22.46
C GLY A 79 -2.88 -13.76 23.15
N HIS A 80 -3.74 -12.73 23.20
CA HIS A 80 -3.47 -11.43 23.84
C HIS A 80 -3.63 -11.45 25.39
N SER A 81 -3.92 -12.60 26.00
CA SER A 81 -4.04 -12.69 27.46
C SER A 81 -2.73 -12.22 28.13
N GLY A 82 -2.82 -11.18 28.97
CA GLY A 82 -1.69 -10.62 29.70
C GLY A 82 -1.02 -9.38 29.09
N MET A 83 -1.45 -8.89 27.93
CA MET A 83 -0.96 -7.64 27.35
C MET A 83 -1.66 -6.43 27.95
N ASN A 84 -0.90 -5.37 28.28
CA ASN A 84 -1.46 -4.09 28.74
C ASN A 84 -1.97 -3.21 27.57
N SER A 85 -2.67 -2.11 27.88
CA SER A 85 -3.21 -1.18 26.88
C SER A 85 -2.15 -0.60 25.93
N SER A 86 -0.95 -0.32 26.44
CA SER A 86 0.16 0.17 25.61
C SER A 86 0.67 -0.86 24.63
N GLY A 87 0.70 -2.14 25.03
CA GLY A 87 1.07 -3.24 24.13
C GLY A 87 0.03 -3.42 23.02
N MET A 88 -1.25 -3.36 23.37
CA MET A 88 -2.33 -3.40 22.39
C MET A 88 -2.27 -2.21 21.41
N PHE A 89 -1.97 -1.01 21.93
CA PHE A 89 -1.76 0.18 21.11
C PHE A 89 -0.68 -0.06 20.05
N LEU A 90 0.52 -0.54 20.46
CA LEU A 90 1.63 -0.81 19.54
C LEU A 90 1.30 -1.88 18.49
N MET A 91 0.55 -2.89 18.86
CA MET A 91 0.19 -3.98 17.94
C MET A 91 -0.87 -3.59 16.89
N ASN A 92 -1.58 -2.48 17.08
CA ASN A 92 -2.55 -1.97 16.11
C ASN A 92 -1.90 -1.07 15.04
N GLU A 93 -0.62 -0.76 15.16
CA GLU A 93 0.12 -0.01 14.13
C GLU A 93 0.47 -0.92 12.94
N SER A 94 0.44 -0.36 11.74
CA SER A 94 0.74 -1.07 10.48
C SER A 94 2.20 -0.88 10.07
N SER A 95 2.57 0.22 9.41
CA SER A 95 3.95 0.59 9.09
C SER A 95 4.34 1.85 9.85
N GLY A 96 5.56 1.92 10.38
CA GLY A 96 5.97 3.00 11.27
C GLY A 96 4.98 3.18 12.41
N THR A 97 4.43 4.37 12.56
CA THR A 97 3.42 4.72 13.56
C THR A 97 2.01 4.89 12.97
N GLY A 98 1.77 4.38 11.74
CA GLY A 98 0.50 4.50 11.04
C GLY A 98 -0.58 3.58 11.58
N PHE A 99 -1.83 4.06 11.65
CA PHE A 99 -2.99 3.28 12.08
C PHE A 99 -3.99 3.12 10.96
N GLN A 100 -4.49 1.90 10.80
CA GLN A 100 -5.71 1.60 10.08
C GLN A 100 -6.91 1.58 11.02
N PRO A 101 -8.16 1.58 10.50
CA PRO A 101 -9.34 1.36 11.30
C PRO A 101 -9.22 0.11 12.18
N ALA A 102 -9.48 0.24 13.48
CA ALA A 102 -9.31 -0.83 14.47
C ALA A 102 -10.19 -2.07 14.22
N ALA A 103 -11.22 -1.93 13.38
CA ALA A 103 -12.06 -3.05 12.94
C ALA A 103 -11.37 -3.99 11.94
N TRP A 104 -10.15 -3.68 11.46
CA TRP A 104 -9.43 -4.54 10.51
C TRP A 104 -9.02 -5.86 11.16
N PRO A 105 -9.47 -7.00 10.62
CA PRO A 105 -9.03 -8.32 11.07
C PRO A 105 -7.64 -8.62 10.50
N MET A 106 -6.63 -7.95 11.05
CA MET A 106 -5.24 -8.03 10.58
C MET A 106 -4.78 -9.49 10.41
N ALA A 107 -4.24 -9.80 9.23
CA ALA A 107 -3.73 -11.13 8.93
C ALA A 107 -2.37 -11.32 9.60
N MET A 108 -2.36 -11.83 10.82
CA MET A 108 -1.16 -12.05 11.62
C MET A 108 -1.21 -13.40 12.34
N LEU A 109 -0.04 -13.97 12.57
CA LEU A 109 0.18 -15.09 13.47
C LEU A 109 0.76 -14.57 14.77
N MET A 110 0.14 -14.93 15.90
CA MET A 110 0.60 -14.58 17.23
C MET A 110 1.29 -15.77 17.89
N THR A 111 2.49 -15.55 18.43
CA THR A 111 3.24 -16.52 19.21
C THR A 111 3.82 -15.86 20.46
N ARG A 112 4.42 -16.66 21.36
CA ARG A 112 5.07 -16.16 22.58
C ARG A 112 6.47 -16.75 22.72
N ALA A 113 7.38 -15.94 23.25
CA ALA A 113 8.71 -16.36 23.68
C ALA A 113 8.98 -15.75 25.06
N GLY A 114 8.75 -16.53 26.13
CA GLY A 114 8.73 -16.00 27.50
C GLY A 114 7.68 -14.92 27.67
N ASP A 115 8.08 -13.75 28.12
CA ASP A 115 7.21 -12.59 28.32
C ASP A 115 7.00 -11.73 27.06
N TRP A 116 7.60 -12.12 25.92
CA TRP A 116 7.46 -11.44 24.65
C TRP A 116 6.26 -11.98 23.87
N HIS A 117 5.42 -11.07 23.39
CA HIS A 117 4.38 -11.38 22.41
C HIS A 117 4.93 -11.12 21.01
N LEU A 118 4.97 -12.15 20.17
CA LEU A 118 5.51 -12.08 18.82
C LEU A 118 4.36 -12.02 17.81
N MET A 119 4.44 -11.07 16.88
CA MET A 119 3.48 -10.86 15.79
C MET A 119 4.19 -11.08 14.46
N TRP A 120 3.69 -12.02 13.67
CA TRP A 120 4.21 -12.32 12.34
C TRP A 120 3.21 -11.91 11.28
N MET A 121 3.65 -11.14 10.31
CA MET A 121 2.85 -10.72 9.17
C MET A 121 3.65 -10.90 7.88
N GLY A 122 2.96 -10.99 6.75
CA GLY A 122 3.65 -11.04 5.47
C GLY A 122 2.71 -11.30 4.32
N GLN A 123 3.15 -10.85 3.15
CA GLN A 123 2.46 -11.04 1.89
C GLN A 123 3.46 -11.15 0.75
N ALA A 124 3.17 -11.99 -0.22
CA ALA A 124 3.94 -12.09 -1.45
C ALA A 124 3.00 -12.25 -2.65
N PHE A 125 3.38 -11.63 -3.76
CA PHE A 125 2.78 -11.86 -5.06
C PHE A 125 3.84 -12.36 -6.03
N ILE A 126 3.48 -13.30 -6.88
CA ILE A 126 4.22 -13.63 -8.10
C ILE A 126 3.36 -13.09 -9.24
N VAL A 127 3.87 -12.13 -9.98
CA VAL A 127 3.12 -11.30 -10.94
C VAL A 127 3.69 -11.47 -12.33
N ASP A 128 2.84 -11.77 -13.29
CA ASP A 128 3.08 -11.56 -14.72
C ASP A 128 2.36 -10.28 -15.14
N THR A 129 3.13 -9.23 -15.44
CA THR A 129 2.62 -7.92 -15.87
C THR A 129 2.77 -7.75 -17.37
N GLN A 130 1.76 -7.17 -18.00
CA GLN A 130 1.72 -6.80 -19.41
C GLN A 130 1.27 -5.35 -19.51
N GLN A 131 2.11 -4.47 -20.05
CA GLN A 131 1.81 -3.05 -20.23
C GLN A 131 1.84 -2.70 -21.72
N SER A 132 0.89 -1.90 -22.19
CA SER A 132 0.74 -1.58 -23.61
C SER A 132 1.94 -0.82 -24.18
N ARG A 133 2.30 -1.16 -25.45
CA ARG A 133 3.31 -0.43 -26.22
C ARG A 133 2.77 0.95 -26.67
N PRO A 134 3.66 1.93 -27.01
CA PRO A 134 5.11 1.75 -27.22
C PRO A 134 5.99 1.80 -25.97
N ARG A 135 5.55 2.41 -24.84
CA ARG A 135 6.40 2.63 -23.64
C ARG A 135 6.26 1.54 -22.58
N GLY A 136 5.23 0.71 -22.68
CA GLY A 136 5.05 -0.41 -21.78
C GLY A 136 5.96 -1.60 -22.07
N GLY A 137 5.93 -2.59 -21.20
CA GLY A 137 6.71 -3.82 -21.26
C GLY A 137 5.99 -4.96 -20.57
N ASP A 138 6.64 -6.11 -20.54
CA ASP A 138 6.19 -7.31 -19.86
C ASP A 138 7.26 -7.84 -18.91
N LYS A 139 6.86 -8.42 -17.78
CA LYS A 139 7.77 -9.00 -16.80
C LYS A 139 7.09 -9.96 -15.85
N LEU A 140 7.80 -11.05 -15.54
CA LEU A 140 7.50 -11.90 -14.39
C LEU A 140 8.40 -11.51 -13.23
N TYR A 141 7.80 -11.18 -12.08
CA TYR A 141 8.52 -10.72 -10.87
C TYR A 141 7.74 -11.08 -9.62
N SER A 142 8.35 -10.85 -8.45
CA SER A 142 7.64 -10.98 -7.17
C SER A 142 7.82 -9.70 -6.36
N VAL A 143 6.71 -9.15 -5.88
CA VAL A 143 6.68 -8.16 -4.80
C VAL A 143 6.29 -8.87 -3.50
N ASN A 144 7.02 -8.56 -2.42
CA ASN A 144 6.87 -9.32 -1.19
C ASN A 144 7.41 -8.55 0.03
N TRP A 145 6.87 -8.88 1.20
CA TRP A 145 7.39 -8.41 2.47
C TRP A 145 7.03 -9.39 3.59
N GLY A 146 7.85 -9.42 4.63
CA GLY A 146 7.62 -10.14 5.87
C GLY A 146 7.99 -9.30 7.07
N MET A 147 7.16 -9.29 8.11
CA MET A 147 7.34 -8.48 9.31
C MET A 147 7.27 -9.34 10.56
N LEU A 148 8.19 -9.07 11.50
CA LEU A 148 8.18 -9.57 12.86
C LEU A 148 8.09 -8.36 13.81
N GLY A 149 7.05 -8.33 14.64
CA GLY A 149 6.92 -7.46 15.80
C GLY A 149 7.10 -8.26 17.08
N ALA A 150 7.81 -7.72 18.05
CA ALA A 150 7.99 -8.32 19.38
C ALA A 150 7.62 -7.27 20.44
N VAL A 151 6.59 -7.52 21.23
CA VAL A 151 6.10 -6.61 22.26
C VAL A 151 6.35 -7.18 23.65
N HIS A 152 6.92 -6.35 24.51
CA HIS A 152 7.21 -6.70 25.92
C HIS A 152 6.70 -5.57 26.84
N LYS A 153 6.11 -5.94 27.96
CA LYS A 153 5.71 -4.98 29.01
C LYS A 153 6.96 -4.40 29.68
N LEU A 154 7.08 -3.09 29.71
CA LEU A 154 8.18 -2.36 30.34
C LEU A 154 7.64 -1.33 31.33
N GLY A 155 7.68 -1.65 32.63
CA GLY A 155 7.07 -0.83 33.65
C GLY A 155 5.56 -0.68 33.45
N ARG A 156 5.06 0.56 33.41
CA ARG A 156 3.65 0.87 33.11
C ARG A 156 3.35 0.88 31.61
N GLY A 157 4.37 0.97 30.75
CA GLY A 157 4.27 1.01 29.30
C GLY A 157 4.62 -0.33 28.66
N SER A 158 4.87 -0.29 27.33
CA SER A 158 5.32 -1.42 26.54
C SER A 158 6.39 -0.98 25.55
N LEU A 159 7.35 -1.87 25.34
CA LEU A 159 8.40 -1.78 24.34
C LEU A 159 8.01 -2.67 23.15
N MET A 160 8.18 -2.18 21.92
CA MET A 160 8.09 -2.97 20.70
C MET A 160 9.40 -2.88 19.92
N LEU A 161 9.88 -4.04 19.49
CA LEU A 161 10.91 -4.16 18.46
C LEU A 161 10.23 -4.66 17.21
N ARG A 162 10.51 -4.05 16.04
CA ARG A 162 9.91 -4.46 14.79
C ARG A 162 10.95 -4.52 13.67
N SER A 163 10.87 -5.56 12.86
CA SER A 163 11.68 -5.74 11.66
C SER A 163 10.77 -6.11 10.50
N MET A 164 10.94 -5.44 9.36
CA MET A 164 10.27 -5.76 8.11
C MET A 164 11.29 -5.88 7.00
N LEU A 165 11.23 -7.00 6.28
CA LEU A 165 12.19 -7.36 5.23
C LEU A 165 11.45 -7.66 3.93
N SER A 166 12.10 -7.37 2.80
CA SER A 166 11.63 -7.73 1.46
C SER A 166 12.70 -8.46 0.67
N LEU A 167 12.32 -9.45 -0.11
CA LEU A 167 13.20 -10.13 -1.07
C LEU A 167 13.07 -9.54 -2.49
N GLU A 168 12.43 -8.40 -2.66
CA GLU A 168 12.30 -7.74 -3.95
C GLU A 168 13.65 -7.45 -4.63
N PRO A 169 14.74 -7.09 -3.91
CA PRO A 169 16.05 -6.93 -4.54
C PRO A 169 16.56 -8.18 -5.27
N ALA A 170 16.09 -9.37 -4.87
CA ALA A 170 16.42 -10.64 -5.52
C ALA A 170 15.36 -11.10 -6.53
N THR A 171 14.11 -10.65 -6.40
CA THR A 171 12.96 -11.16 -7.18
C THR A 171 12.46 -10.19 -8.24
N VAL A 172 12.93 -8.94 -8.22
CA VAL A 172 12.70 -7.91 -9.25
C VAL A 172 14.03 -7.66 -9.98
N THR A 173 14.27 -8.41 -11.06
CA THR A 173 15.47 -8.25 -11.88
C THR A 173 15.52 -6.86 -12.53
N ASP A 174 16.69 -6.43 -13.00
CA ASP A 174 16.91 -5.11 -13.63
C ASP A 174 16.47 -3.92 -12.79
N ARG A 175 16.37 -4.10 -11.45
CA ARG A 175 16.01 -3.07 -10.46
C ARG A 175 14.70 -2.33 -10.76
N ARG A 176 13.80 -2.93 -11.57
CA ARG A 176 12.52 -2.30 -11.94
C ARG A 176 11.54 -3.32 -12.50
N TYR A 177 10.26 -2.98 -12.45
CA TYR A 177 9.21 -3.66 -13.22
C TYR A 177 8.34 -2.65 -13.97
N PRO A 178 7.79 -3.01 -15.15
CA PRO A 178 6.98 -2.10 -15.96
C PRO A 178 5.71 -1.66 -15.22
N LEU A 179 5.49 -0.35 -15.17
CA LEU A 179 4.27 0.27 -14.66
C LEU A 179 4.12 1.63 -15.35
N LEU A 180 3.22 1.71 -16.34
CA LEU A 180 3.02 2.93 -17.11
C LEU A 180 2.72 4.13 -16.22
N PHE A 181 3.32 5.27 -16.57
CA PHE A 181 3.20 6.57 -15.90
C PHE A 181 3.81 6.63 -14.49
N GLN A 182 4.42 5.55 -14.00
CA GLN A 182 5.18 5.63 -12.77
C GLN A 182 6.55 6.27 -13.02
N THR A 183 6.94 7.17 -12.14
CA THR A 183 8.22 7.87 -12.11
C THR A 183 8.75 7.92 -10.69
N GLY A 184 9.95 8.41 -10.53
CA GLY A 184 10.68 8.56 -9.28
C GLY A 184 11.80 7.54 -9.17
N GLU A 185 12.88 7.95 -8.51
CA GLU A 185 14.12 7.22 -8.32
C GLU A 185 14.89 6.89 -9.61
N THR A 186 15.96 6.15 -9.47
CA THR A 186 16.85 5.77 -10.57
C THR A 186 17.12 4.27 -10.59
N ALA A 187 17.49 3.75 -11.74
CA ALA A 187 18.11 2.44 -11.88
C ALA A 187 19.31 2.56 -12.84
N TYR A 188 20.47 2.06 -12.38
CA TYR A 188 21.74 2.17 -13.11
C TYR A 188 22.10 3.62 -13.47
N GLY A 189 21.80 4.56 -12.54
CA GLY A 189 22.05 5.99 -12.70
C GLY A 189 21.13 6.71 -13.69
N THR A 190 20.05 6.04 -14.15
CA THR A 190 19.08 6.62 -15.08
C THR A 190 17.73 6.78 -14.41
N PRO A 191 17.02 7.93 -14.54
CA PRO A 191 15.69 8.12 -14.03
C PRO A 191 14.72 7.02 -14.48
N LEU A 192 13.91 6.51 -13.57
CA LEU A 192 12.87 5.54 -13.87
C LEU A 192 11.62 6.26 -14.37
N VAL A 193 11.23 5.96 -15.59
CA VAL A 193 9.96 6.40 -16.16
C VAL A 193 9.23 5.19 -16.74
N ASP A 194 7.94 5.10 -16.51
CA ASP A 194 7.09 3.94 -16.84
C ASP A 194 7.55 2.65 -16.17
N ALA A 195 8.14 2.78 -15.00
CA ALA A 195 8.63 1.65 -14.22
C ALA A 195 8.63 1.97 -12.72
N GLN A 196 8.42 0.94 -11.91
CA GLN A 196 8.53 0.99 -10.46
C GLN A 196 9.80 0.25 -10.03
N HIS A 197 10.52 0.85 -9.08
CA HIS A 197 11.67 0.22 -8.40
C HIS A 197 11.21 -0.84 -7.36
N PRO A 198 12.08 -1.82 -7.00
CA PRO A 198 11.84 -2.72 -5.88
C PRO A 198 12.01 -2.00 -4.53
N HIS A 199 11.36 -2.51 -3.49
CA HIS A 199 11.67 -2.13 -2.12
C HIS A 199 13.08 -2.59 -1.73
N ASP A 200 13.66 -1.94 -0.73
CA ASP A 200 14.91 -2.37 -0.11
C ASP A 200 14.72 -3.66 0.68
N PHE A 201 15.82 -4.40 0.88
CA PHE A 201 15.81 -5.60 1.72
C PHE A 201 15.33 -5.28 3.14
N VAL A 202 15.80 -4.19 3.73
CA VAL A 202 15.32 -3.71 5.03
C VAL A 202 14.30 -2.61 4.81
N MET A 203 13.02 -2.92 4.97
CA MET A 203 11.92 -1.94 4.87
C MET A 203 11.63 -1.26 6.21
N GLU A 204 11.85 -1.95 7.32
CA GLU A 204 11.78 -1.37 8.66
C GLU A 204 12.69 -2.11 9.63
N LEU A 205 13.38 -1.36 10.46
CA LEU A 205 14.04 -1.82 11.67
C LEU A 205 13.80 -0.76 12.74
N SER A 206 13.01 -1.07 13.76
CA SER A 206 12.56 -0.05 14.70
C SER A 206 12.49 -0.52 16.14
N VAL A 207 12.59 0.45 17.04
CA VAL A 207 12.27 0.34 18.45
C VAL A 207 11.24 1.41 18.81
N GLN A 208 10.22 1.02 19.55
CA GLN A 208 9.18 1.93 19.97
C GLN A 208 8.77 1.67 21.41
N TYR A 209 8.55 2.75 22.16
CA TYR A 209 8.00 2.68 23.50
C TYR A 209 6.69 3.47 23.56
N ALA A 210 5.66 2.87 24.14
CA ALA A 210 4.38 3.52 24.41
C ALA A 210 4.06 3.47 25.91
N HIS A 211 3.51 4.55 26.43
CA HIS A 211 3.20 4.69 27.85
C HIS A 211 1.81 5.33 28.03
N PRO A 212 0.99 4.84 28.97
CA PRO A 212 -0.30 5.44 29.26
C PRO A 212 -0.20 6.90 29.73
N LEU A 213 -1.07 7.76 29.22
CA LEU A 213 -1.25 9.15 29.63
C LEU A 213 -2.64 9.30 30.26
N GLY A 214 -2.73 9.08 31.56
CA GLY A 214 -4.02 8.95 32.25
C GLY A 214 -4.79 7.73 31.74
N GLU A 215 -6.13 7.82 31.81
CA GLU A 215 -7.03 6.72 31.40
C GLU A 215 -7.35 6.71 29.90
N LYS A 216 -7.24 7.85 29.22
CA LYS A 216 -7.70 8.06 27.85
C LYS A 216 -6.60 8.36 26.85
N GLY A 217 -5.35 8.40 27.30
CA GLY A 217 -4.24 8.81 26.48
C GLY A 217 -3.09 7.82 26.45
N THR A 218 -2.24 7.98 25.45
CA THR A 218 -0.97 7.26 25.27
C THR A 218 0.02 8.23 24.62
N TRP A 219 1.24 8.34 25.16
CA TRP A 219 2.34 8.94 24.43
C TRP A 219 3.29 7.83 23.96
N ASN A 220 3.97 8.05 22.85
CA ASN A 220 4.93 7.12 22.30
C ASN A 220 6.15 7.84 21.72
N VAL A 221 7.25 7.12 21.70
CA VAL A 221 8.47 7.48 20.97
C VAL A 221 8.87 6.27 20.10
N TYR A 222 9.13 6.55 18.84
CA TYR A 222 9.57 5.59 17.83
C TYR A 222 10.90 6.05 17.26
N TYR A 223 11.87 5.14 17.18
CA TYR A 223 13.13 5.35 16.47
C TYR A 223 13.38 4.20 15.50
N ALA A 224 13.78 4.54 14.29
CA ALA A 224 14.08 3.56 13.25
C ALA A 224 15.29 4.00 12.42
N PRO A 225 16.37 3.19 12.38
CA PRO A 225 17.38 3.28 11.32
C PRO A 225 16.76 3.31 9.93
N VAL A 226 15.76 2.44 9.68
CA VAL A 226 14.89 2.43 8.51
C VAL A 226 13.45 2.30 8.99
N GLY A 227 12.55 3.14 8.50
CA GLY A 227 11.13 3.09 8.87
C GLY A 227 10.29 4.20 8.26
N ALA A 228 9.05 4.36 8.73
CA ALA A 228 8.12 5.36 8.21
C ALA A 228 7.96 6.55 9.17
N PRO A 229 8.24 7.79 8.76
CA PRO A 229 7.89 8.98 9.51
C PRO A 229 6.38 9.22 9.55
N ALA A 230 5.92 10.11 10.43
CA ALA A 230 4.52 10.51 10.51
C ALA A 230 4.14 11.43 9.32
N LEU A 231 4.11 10.86 8.11
CA LEU A 231 3.78 11.53 6.86
C LEU A 231 2.98 10.58 5.96
N GLY A 232 1.80 11.01 5.55
CA GLY A 232 0.92 10.23 4.71
C GLY A 232 0.03 9.21 5.47
N PRO A 233 -0.82 8.48 4.72
CA PRO A 233 -1.58 7.35 5.22
C PRO A 233 -0.67 6.13 5.47
N VAL A 234 -1.25 5.03 5.92
CA VAL A 234 -0.57 3.73 5.89
C VAL A 234 -0.17 3.41 4.45
N ALA A 235 1.09 2.98 4.27
CA ALA A 235 1.65 2.69 2.95
C ALA A 235 0.89 1.58 2.22
N PHE A 236 0.84 1.66 0.88
CA PHE A 236 0.03 0.76 0.06
C PHE A 236 0.29 -0.75 0.31
N PRO A 237 1.51 -1.24 0.59
CA PRO A 237 1.73 -2.66 0.84
C PRO A 237 1.01 -3.18 2.10
N HIS A 238 0.67 -2.27 3.01
CA HIS A 238 0.02 -2.57 4.30
C HIS A 238 -1.41 -2.05 4.40
N ARG A 239 -1.86 -1.21 3.46
CA ARG A 239 -3.20 -0.61 3.47
C ARG A 239 -4.25 -1.65 3.09
N ALA A 240 -5.24 -1.86 3.96
CA ALA A 240 -6.23 -2.92 3.83
C ALA A 240 -7.00 -2.91 2.51
N SER A 241 -7.22 -1.74 1.90
CA SER A 241 -7.90 -1.56 0.60
C SER A 241 -7.02 -1.92 -0.60
N ALA A 242 -5.68 -2.01 -0.41
CA ALA A 242 -4.70 -2.32 -1.47
C ALA A 242 -4.23 -3.78 -1.48
N LEU A 243 -4.51 -4.57 -0.42
CA LEU A 243 -3.92 -5.90 -0.20
C LEU A 243 -4.21 -6.95 -1.29
N GLU A 244 -5.10 -6.68 -2.22
CA GLU A 244 -5.40 -7.56 -3.37
C GLU A 244 -4.88 -7.00 -4.70
N ILE A 245 -4.08 -5.92 -4.66
CA ILE A 245 -3.53 -5.24 -5.84
C ILE A 245 -2.01 -5.24 -5.72
N PRO A 246 -1.28 -5.99 -6.57
CA PRO A 246 0.17 -6.14 -6.43
C PRO A 246 0.98 -4.89 -6.79
N GLN A 247 0.48 -4.05 -7.72
CA GLN A 247 1.21 -2.88 -8.18
C GLN A 247 1.01 -1.66 -7.27
N ALA A 248 2.08 -0.85 -7.15
CA ALA A 248 2.02 0.45 -6.50
C ALA A 248 0.98 1.37 -7.17
N PRO A 249 0.36 2.32 -6.43
CA PRO A 249 -0.39 3.40 -7.04
C PRO A 249 0.52 4.30 -7.88
N ILE A 250 0.02 4.84 -9.01
CA ILE A 250 0.80 5.82 -9.79
C ILE A 250 1.03 7.12 -9.00
N GLY A 251 0.18 7.43 -8.01
CA GLY A 251 0.32 8.59 -7.12
C GLY A 251 1.20 8.35 -5.88
N HIS A 252 1.91 7.21 -5.78
CA HIS A 252 2.69 6.80 -4.62
C HIS A 252 3.65 7.90 -4.12
N HIS A 253 4.40 8.56 -5.01
CA HIS A 253 5.36 9.62 -4.67
C HIS A 253 4.72 10.93 -4.17
N TRP A 254 3.41 11.09 -4.22
CA TRP A 254 2.65 12.18 -3.60
C TRP A 254 2.03 11.81 -2.26
N GLN A 255 1.88 10.52 -1.98
CA GLN A 255 1.00 10.03 -0.93
C GLN A 255 1.72 9.30 0.20
N ASP A 256 2.51 8.27 -0.11
CA ASP A 256 3.03 7.33 0.88
C ASP A 256 4.45 6.76 0.57
N SER A 257 5.25 7.39 -0.31
CA SER A 257 6.58 6.90 -0.68
C SER A 257 7.61 6.94 0.46
N THR A 258 7.39 7.76 1.49
CA THR A 258 8.33 7.87 2.62
C THR A 258 8.27 6.71 3.62
N HIS A 259 7.60 5.60 3.28
CA HIS A 259 7.43 4.47 4.21
C HIS A 259 8.71 3.64 4.47
N THR A 260 9.77 3.87 3.72
CA THR A 260 11.13 3.31 3.92
C THR A 260 12.16 4.43 4.06
N ALA A 261 11.85 5.49 4.81
CA ALA A 261 12.81 6.55 5.10
C ALA A 261 13.88 6.10 6.09
N ASN A 262 15.02 6.80 6.08
CA ASN A 262 16.16 6.48 6.93
C ASN A 262 16.26 7.44 8.14
N ASN A 263 16.84 6.94 9.26
CA ASN A 263 17.12 7.70 10.47
C ASN A 263 15.89 8.47 10.98
N VAL A 264 14.80 7.74 11.26
CA VAL A 264 13.50 8.31 11.65
C VAL A 264 13.37 8.36 13.16
N LEU A 265 13.02 9.53 13.70
CA LEU A 265 12.60 9.71 15.09
C LEU A 265 11.21 10.33 15.10
N THR A 266 10.24 9.67 15.72
CA THR A 266 8.85 10.16 15.84
C THR A 266 8.45 10.22 17.30
N GLY A 267 7.85 11.34 17.72
CA GLY A 267 7.12 11.48 18.97
C GLY A 267 5.63 11.64 18.72
N GLY A 268 4.79 10.99 19.51
CA GLY A 268 3.35 11.04 19.34
C GLY A 268 2.57 11.08 20.64
N VAL A 269 1.41 11.73 20.61
CA VAL A 269 0.42 11.73 21.71
C VAL A 269 -0.94 11.41 21.11
N THR A 270 -1.56 10.36 21.65
CA THR A 270 -2.94 9.99 21.37
C THR A 270 -3.78 10.34 22.59
N TYR A 271 -4.89 11.04 22.40
CA TYR A 271 -5.84 11.34 23.47
C TYR A 271 -7.28 11.24 22.94
N GLY A 272 -8.04 10.29 23.48
CA GLY A 272 -9.37 9.99 22.98
C GLY A 272 -9.34 9.58 21.51
N LYS A 273 -10.00 10.33 20.65
CA LYS A 273 -10.12 10.07 19.21
C LYS A 273 -9.05 10.77 18.35
N LEU A 274 -8.14 11.50 18.93
CA LEU A 274 -7.13 12.29 18.20
C LEU A 274 -5.73 11.79 18.52
N ARG A 275 -4.87 11.82 17.50
CA ARG A 275 -3.43 11.58 17.63
C ARG A 275 -2.67 12.65 16.89
N LEU A 276 -1.71 13.27 17.58
CA LEU A 276 -0.75 14.22 16.99
C LEU A 276 0.64 13.60 17.05
N GLU A 277 1.37 13.69 15.94
CA GLU A 277 2.71 13.15 15.79
C GLU A 277 3.62 14.17 15.11
N ALA A 278 4.91 14.10 15.42
CA ALA A 278 5.95 14.83 14.70
C ALA A 278 7.17 13.94 14.51
N SER A 279 7.82 14.05 13.36
CA SER A 279 9.00 13.27 12.99
C SER A 279 10.13 14.15 12.48
N GLY A 280 11.38 13.77 12.84
CA GLY A 280 12.60 14.15 12.13
C GLY A 280 13.14 12.91 11.41
N PHE A 281 13.63 13.06 10.18
CA PHE A 281 14.14 11.93 9.39
C PHE A 281 15.10 12.39 8.28
N HIS A 282 15.80 11.44 7.64
CA HIS A 282 16.55 11.69 6.41
C HIS A 282 15.57 11.69 5.22
N GLY A 283 15.50 12.80 4.49
CA GLY A 283 14.46 13.03 3.48
C GLY A 283 14.64 12.34 2.15
N ARG A 284 15.89 11.94 1.83
CA ARG A 284 16.18 11.24 0.58
C ARG A 284 15.63 9.83 0.64
N GLU A 285 14.99 9.38 -0.43
CA GLU A 285 14.60 7.99 -0.63
C GLU A 285 15.84 7.09 -0.72
N PRO A 286 15.71 5.77 -0.42
CA PRO A 286 16.84 4.85 -0.50
C PRO A 286 17.50 4.84 -1.87
N ASN A 287 18.81 4.59 -1.90
CA ASN A 287 19.57 4.52 -3.14
C ASN A 287 19.33 3.21 -3.91
N GLU A 288 19.97 3.04 -5.07
CA GLU A 288 19.80 1.85 -5.91
C GLU A 288 20.41 0.56 -5.33
N ALA A 289 21.21 0.63 -4.26
CA ALA A 289 21.84 -0.51 -3.62
C ALA A 289 20.91 -1.15 -2.59
N ARG A 290 19.83 -1.73 -3.03
CA ARG A 290 18.67 -2.22 -2.25
C ARG A 290 18.98 -3.23 -1.11
N TRP A 291 20.24 -3.60 -0.92
CA TRP A 291 20.67 -4.54 0.14
C TRP A 291 21.32 -3.85 1.35
N ASN A 292 21.61 -2.56 1.28
CA ASN A 292 22.21 -1.79 2.36
C ASN A 292 21.17 -0.98 3.15
N ILE A 293 21.62 -0.29 4.17
CA ILE A 293 20.88 0.75 4.88
C ILE A 293 21.59 2.06 4.59
N ASP A 294 20.86 3.03 4.09
CA ASP A 294 21.39 4.36 3.84
C ASP A 294 21.34 5.21 5.10
N TRP A 295 22.50 5.68 5.53
CA TRP A 295 22.55 6.61 6.63
C TRP A 295 22.62 8.05 6.13
N GLY A 296 21.83 8.91 6.78
CA GLY A 296 21.84 10.34 6.51
C GLY A 296 21.44 11.14 7.74
N ALA A 297 21.82 12.41 7.76
CA ALA A 297 21.39 13.33 8.80
C ALA A 297 19.87 13.52 8.74
N MET A 298 19.22 13.76 9.89
CA MET A 298 17.83 14.20 9.95
C MET A 298 17.73 15.62 9.40
N ASN A 299 17.47 15.76 8.11
CA ASN A 299 17.38 17.02 7.36
C ASN A 299 15.94 17.38 6.96
N SER A 300 15.01 16.54 7.30
CA SER A 300 13.59 16.61 6.94
C SER A 300 12.71 16.45 8.17
N TRP A 301 11.48 16.93 8.08
CA TRP A 301 10.53 16.85 9.18
C TRP A 301 9.11 16.65 8.66
N SER A 302 8.25 16.09 9.50
CA SER A 302 6.82 15.98 9.23
C SER A 302 5.98 16.09 10.49
N SER A 303 4.68 16.33 10.30
CA SER A 303 3.67 16.24 11.34
C SER A 303 2.40 15.65 10.78
N ARG A 304 1.73 14.81 11.58
CA ARG A 304 0.47 14.16 11.21
C ARG A 304 -0.55 14.28 12.34
N LEU A 305 -1.76 14.71 11.99
CA LEU A 305 -2.93 14.66 12.83
C LEU A 305 -3.85 13.55 12.33
N SER A 306 -4.11 12.56 13.18
CA SER A 306 -5.03 11.45 12.90
C SER A 306 -6.29 11.57 13.75
N PHE A 307 -7.42 11.15 13.18
CA PHE A 307 -8.73 11.13 13.81
C PHE A 307 -9.39 9.76 13.67
N PHE A 308 -9.85 9.21 14.78
CA PHE A 308 -10.49 7.89 14.89
C PHE A 308 -11.95 8.05 15.32
N PRO A 309 -12.87 8.42 14.43
CA PRO A 309 -14.28 8.69 14.80
C PRO A 309 -14.99 7.44 15.34
N SER A 310 -14.63 6.27 14.80
CA SER A 310 -15.11 4.96 15.26
C SER A 310 -14.09 3.87 14.95
N LYS A 311 -14.32 2.64 15.39
CA LYS A 311 -13.47 1.49 15.08
C LYS A 311 -13.37 1.18 13.56
N ASN A 312 -14.33 1.64 12.77
CA ASN A 312 -14.42 1.38 11.33
C ASN A 312 -13.77 2.49 10.48
N TRP A 313 -13.41 3.63 11.07
CA TRP A 313 -12.94 4.79 10.33
C TRP A 313 -11.63 5.33 10.90
N THR A 314 -10.74 5.69 10.01
CA THR A 314 -9.52 6.46 10.30
C THR A 314 -9.41 7.58 9.29
N ALA A 315 -9.07 8.78 9.74
CA ALA A 315 -8.73 9.90 8.88
C ALA A 315 -7.41 10.51 9.31
N GLN A 316 -6.67 11.11 8.38
CA GLN A 316 -5.46 11.86 8.70
C GLN A 316 -5.28 13.06 7.78
N VAL A 317 -4.57 14.06 8.27
CA VAL A 317 -3.90 15.10 7.49
C VAL A 317 -2.46 15.17 7.93
N SER A 318 -1.54 15.36 6.99
CA SER A 318 -0.12 15.49 7.31
C SER A 318 0.58 16.48 6.39
N VAL A 319 1.67 17.04 6.89
CA VAL A 319 2.56 17.90 6.14
C VAL A 319 4.00 17.58 6.50
N GLY A 320 4.89 17.63 5.53
CA GLY A 320 6.32 17.45 5.77
C GLY A 320 7.16 18.19 4.72
N ARG A 321 8.33 18.66 5.15
CA ARG A 321 9.37 19.15 4.25
C ARG A 321 10.42 18.05 4.08
N LEU A 322 10.63 17.65 2.84
CA LEU A 322 11.63 16.65 2.45
C LEU A 322 12.76 17.37 1.71
N GLN A 323 13.99 17.10 2.13
CA GLN A 323 15.19 17.61 1.50
C GLN A 323 15.70 16.58 0.50
N ASP A 324 15.82 16.96 -0.79
CA ASP A 324 16.30 16.13 -1.90
C ASP A 324 15.68 14.71 -1.91
N PRO A 325 14.32 14.57 -1.94
CA PRO A 325 13.68 13.29 -1.75
C PRO A 325 14.02 12.27 -2.84
N GLU A 326 14.22 12.71 -4.07
CA GLU A 326 14.51 11.85 -5.20
C GLU A 326 15.94 12.05 -5.69
N SER A 327 16.60 10.96 -6.11
CA SER A 327 17.99 11.02 -6.57
C SER A 327 18.14 11.67 -7.96
N SER A 328 17.07 11.67 -8.74
CA SER A 328 17.00 12.29 -10.07
C SER A 328 16.87 13.83 -10.01
N HIS A 329 16.25 14.37 -8.96
CA HIS A 329 16.03 15.80 -8.78
C HIS A 329 16.60 16.31 -7.46
N ALA A 330 17.53 17.28 -7.54
CA ALA A 330 17.91 18.05 -6.36
C ALA A 330 16.82 19.07 -6.02
N GLY A 331 16.63 19.32 -4.74
CA GLY A 331 15.70 20.33 -4.25
C GLY A 331 14.76 19.85 -3.16
N SER A 332 14.16 20.77 -2.45
CA SER A 332 13.24 20.44 -1.38
C SER A 332 11.79 20.47 -1.84
N ILE A 333 11.00 19.56 -1.32
CA ILE A 333 9.54 19.59 -1.50
C ILE A 333 8.82 19.76 -0.17
N VAL A 334 7.65 20.38 -0.21
CA VAL A 334 6.65 20.30 0.86
C VAL A 334 5.56 19.35 0.39
N ARG A 335 5.45 18.20 1.06
CA ARG A 335 4.39 17.21 0.83
C ARG A 335 3.25 17.45 1.82
N THR A 336 2.02 17.54 1.30
CA THR A 336 0.79 17.60 2.11
C THR A 336 -0.10 16.44 1.71
N THR A 337 -0.65 15.71 2.68
CA THR A 337 -1.58 14.62 2.39
C THR A 337 -2.82 14.67 3.24
N ALA A 338 -3.90 14.10 2.73
CA ALA A 338 -5.09 13.81 3.50
C ALA A 338 -5.66 12.45 3.07
N SER A 339 -6.16 11.68 4.03
CA SER A 339 -6.81 10.40 3.72
C SER A 339 -7.96 10.10 4.66
N VAL A 340 -8.87 9.27 4.16
CA VAL A 340 -9.95 8.65 4.94
C VAL A 340 -9.97 7.16 4.58
N GLU A 341 -10.00 6.31 5.59
CA GLU A 341 -10.05 4.86 5.44
C GLU A 341 -11.26 4.32 6.18
N TYR A 342 -11.97 3.39 5.52
CA TYR A 342 -13.11 2.66 6.07
C TYR A 342 -12.88 1.17 5.98
N ILE A 343 -13.12 0.45 7.08
CA ILE A 343 -13.04 -1.01 7.12
C ILE A 343 -14.27 -1.57 7.83
N LYS A 344 -14.89 -2.57 7.21
CA LYS A 344 -15.98 -3.35 7.80
C LYS A 344 -15.63 -4.83 7.73
N PRO A 345 -15.49 -5.51 8.88
CA PRO A 345 -15.38 -6.97 8.93
C PRO A 345 -16.60 -7.63 8.28
N THR A 346 -16.36 -8.73 7.59
CA THR A 346 -17.37 -9.53 6.92
C THR A 346 -17.27 -11.00 7.34
N ALA A 347 -18.15 -11.86 6.85
CA ALA A 347 -18.14 -13.27 7.18
C ALA A 347 -16.82 -13.95 6.78
N GLY A 348 -16.35 -14.92 7.57
CA GLY A 348 -15.15 -15.70 7.30
C GLY A 348 -13.83 -14.98 7.61
N LYS A 349 -13.85 -13.99 8.52
CA LYS A 349 -12.69 -13.13 8.86
C LYS A 349 -12.18 -12.31 7.68
N ASN A 350 -13.00 -12.07 6.66
CA ASN A 350 -12.73 -11.15 5.56
C ASN A 350 -13.14 -9.72 5.96
N TRP A 351 -12.82 -8.76 5.10
CA TRP A 351 -13.14 -7.35 5.31
C TRP A 351 -13.46 -6.65 4.00
N TRP A 352 -14.40 -5.73 4.06
CA TRP A 352 -14.55 -4.69 3.07
C TRP A 352 -13.73 -3.50 3.52
N ALA A 353 -12.81 -3.04 2.67
CA ALA A 353 -12.01 -1.85 2.93
C ALA A 353 -12.11 -0.88 1.76
N THR A 354 -12.15 0.41 2.07
CA THR A 354 -12.15 1.50 1.08
C THR A 354 -11.28 2.63 1.63
N SER A 355 -10.41 3.17 0.79
CA SER A 355 -9.56 4.32 1.11
C SER A 355 -9.71 5.40 0.06
N PHE A 356 -9.70 6.64 0.51
CA PHE A 356 -9.56 7.83 -0.30
C PHE A 356 -8.32 8.58 0.17
N VAL A 357 -7.41 8.90 -0.76
CA VAL A 357 -6.14 9.56 -0.45
C VAL A 357 -5.91 10.70 -1.44
N TRP A 358 -5.57 11.85 -0.91
CA TRP A 358 -5.04 12.98 -1.68
C TRP A 358 -3.64 13.28 -1.22
N GLY A 359 -2.75 13.61 -2.16
CA GLY A 359 -1.40 14.09 -1.91
C GLY A 359 -1.04 15.24 -2.83
N GLN A 360 -0.25 16.17 -2.32
CA GLN A 360 0.31 17.30 -3.06
C GLN A 360 1.80 17.42 -2.76
N ASN A 361 2.62 17.54 -3.79
CA ASN A 361 4.01 17.97 -3.70
C ASN A 361 4.13 19.42 -4.17
N TYR A 362 4.77 20.26 -3.37
CA TYR A 362 5.17 21.61 -3.72
C TYR A 362 6.69 21.64 -3.83
N LYS A 363 7.22 21.68 -5.06
CA LYS A 363 8.65 21.82 -5.36
C LYS A 363 9.07 23.27 -5.06
N LEU A 364 9.92 23.47 -4.04
CA LEU A 364 10.23 24.81 -3.52
C LEU A 364 11.04 25.65 -4.49
N ASP A 365 11.98 25.03 -5.21
CA ASP A 365 12.87 25.70 -6.14
C ASP A 365 12.15 26.11 -7.43
N GLU A 366 11.26 25.27 -7.91
CA GLU A 366 10.47 25.49 -9.11
C GLU A 366 9.19 26.29 -8.83
N LYS A 367 8.78 26.42 -7.56
CA LYS A 367 7.52 27.03 -7.11
C LYS A 367 6.31 26.40 -7.78
N ARG A 368 6.37 25.09 -8.07
CA ARG A 368 5.31 24.32 -8.74
C ARG A 368 4.62 23.34 -7.78
N ARG A 369 3.36 23.08 -8.06
CA ARG A 369 2.56 22.12 -7.31
C ARG A 369 2.02 21.06 -8.26
N THR A 370 2.13 19.81 -7.83
CA THR A 370 1.49 18.67 -8.47
C THR A 370 0.68 17.89 -7.45
N ASN A 371 -0.41 17.29 -7.90
CA ASN A 371 -1.39 16.62 -7.06
C ASN A 371 -1.60 15.18 -7.53
N ALA A 372 -1.98 14.32 -6.59
CA ALA A 372 -2.47 13.00 -6.88
C ALA A 372 -3.68 12.67 -5.99
N VAL A 373 -4.64 11.95 -6.57
CA VAL A 373 -5.84 11.44 -5.89
C VAL A 373 -5.93 9.95 -6.13
N LEU A 374 -6.28 9.21 -5.10
CA LEU A 374 -6.52 7.78 -5.12
C LEU A 374 -7.85 7.48 -4.43
N ALA A 375 -8.66 6.65 -5.05
CA ALA A 375 -9.79 5.98 -4.41
C ALA A 375 -9.69 4.49 -4.71
N GLU A 376 -9.60 3.66 -3.67
CA GLU A 376 -9.46 2.22 -3.87
C GLU A 376 -10.33 1.43 -2.90
N THR A 377 -10.75 0.24 -3.33
CA THR A 377 -11.59 -0.63 -2.52
C THR A 377 -11.30 -2.10 -2.78
N VAL A 378 -11.43 -2.91 -1.72
CA VAL A 378 -11.54 -4.37 -1.78
C VAL A 378 -12.85 -4.79 -1.16
N VAL A 379 -13.65 -5.55 -1.92
CA VAL A 379 -14.95 -6.05 -1.50
C VAL A 379 -14.93 -7.58 -1.56
N PRO A 380 -15.03 -8.30 -0.42
CA PRO A 380 -15.17 -9.74 -0.44
C PRO A 380 -16.61 -10.10 -0.82
N PHE A 381 -16.75 -11.03 -1.76
CA PHE A 381 -18.03 -11.69 -2.01
C PHE A 381 -17.86 -13.20 -1.89
N SER A 382 -18.75 -13.85 -1.15
CA SER A 382 -18.49 -15.18 -0.61
C SER A 382 -17.20 -15.24 0.25
N ARG A 383 -16.86 -16.41 0.80
CA ARG A 383 -15.73 -16.52 1.75
C ARG A 383 -14.35 -16.53 1.11
N LYS A 384 -14.25 -16.64 -0.22
CA LYS A 384 -13.00 -16.90 -0.95
C LYS A 384 -12.73 -15.94 -2.10
N ASN A 385 -13.62 -15.01 -2.37
CA ASN A 385 -13.53 -14.18 -3.56
C ASN A 385 -13.49 -12.71 -3.17
N PHE A 386 -12.65 -11.94 -3.87
CA PHE A 386 -12.46 -10.51 -3.66
C PHE A 386 -12.55 -9.79 -5.00
N VAL A 387 -13.33 -8.74 -5.06
CA VAL A 387 -13.32 -7.76 -6.16
C VAL A 387 -12.58 -6.54 -5.69
N THR A 388 -11.74 -5.98 -6.54
CA THR A 388 -11.00 -4.76 -6.29
C THR A 388 -11.31 -3.74 -7.36
N ALA A 389 -11.31 -2.48 -6.96
CA ALA A 389 -11.33 -1.34 -7.86
C ALA A 389 -10.39 -0.26 -7.33
N ARG A 390 -9.69 0.43 -8.24
CA ARG A 390 -8.85 1.59 -7.92
C ARG A 390 -9.03 2.63 -9.01
N PHE A 391 -9.34 3.85 -8.60
CA PHE A 391 -9.29 5.04 -9.41
C PHE A 391 -8.12 5.89 -8.95
N GLU A 392 -7.35 6.41 -9.90
CA GLU A 392 -6.25 7.30 -9.65
C GLU A 392 -6.28 8.46 -10.64
N TRP A 393 -5.93 9.63 -10.17
CA TRP A 393 -5.63 10.79 -10.97
C TRP A 393 -4.35 11.42 -10.44
N SER A 394 -3.41 11.74 -11.31
CA SER A 394 -2.17 12.43 -10.92
C SER A 394 -1.68 13.37 -12.01
N GLN A 395 -1.06 14.44 -11.57
CA GLN A 395 -0.31 15.38 -12.40
C GLN A 395 1.15 14.90 -12.47
N ARG A 396 1.60 14.51 -13.66
CA ARG A 396 2.92 13.90 -13.91
C ARG A 396 3.83 14.91 -14.58
N ASP A 397 4.88 15.35 -13.91
CA ASP A 397 5.86 16.32 -14.39
C ASP A 397 7.22 15.69 -14.79
N GLU A 398 7.40 14.39 -14.62
CA GLU A 398 8.67 13.66 -14.81
C GLU A 398 8.63 12.62 -15.95
N LEU A 399 7.60 12.64 -16.81
CA LEU A 399 7.43 11.62 -17.87
C LEU A 399 8.49 11.66 -18.96
N PHE A 400 9.27 12.73 -19.06
CA PHE A 400 10.33 12.92 -20.06
C PHE A 400 11.71 13.20 -19.44
N GLU A 401 11.88 12.96 -18.15
CA GLU A 401 13.08 13.22 -17.36
C GLU A 401 14.37 12.61 -17.93
N TYR A 402 14.25 11.50 -18.65
CA TYR A 402 15.36 10.86 -19.36
C TYR A 402 15.85 11.64 -20.60
N ASN A 403 15.13 12.69 -21.02
CA ASN A 403 15.44 13.49 -22.21
C ASN A 403 14.99 14.95 -22.03
N HIS A 404 15.86 15.79 -21.47
CA HIS A 404 15.60 17.21 -21.22
C HIS A 404 15.18 18.00 -22.47
N GLU A 405 15.75 17.69 -23.66
CA GLU A 405 15.36 18.36 -24.88
C GLU A 405 13.90 18.11 -25.25
N LEU A 406 13.46 16.86 -25.11
CA LEU A 406 12.05 16.47 -25.33
C LEU A 406 11.14 17.10 -24.29
N GLU A 407 11.54 17.15 -23.01
CA GLU A 407 10.79 17.80 -21.95
C GLU A 407 10.57 19.29 -22.24
N GLU A 408 11.63 20.00 -22.64
CA GLU A 408 11.52 21.40 -23.04
C GLU A 408 10.65 21.60 -24.28
N GLN A 409 10.78 20.73 -25.29
CA GLN A 409 9.93 20.77 -26.48
C GLN A 409 8.46 20.58 -26.12
N MET A 410 8.15 19.62 -25.26
CA MET A 410 6.78 19.36 -24.78
C MET A 410 6.23 20.55 -24.01
N THR A 411 7.02 21.12 -23.10
CA THR A 411 6.64 22.32 -22.34
C THR A 411 6.37 23.51 -23.25
N ARG A 412 7.24 23.75 -24.26
CA ARG A 412 7.06 24.83 -25.24
C ARG A 412 5.84 24.62 -26.13
N ALA A 413 5.58 23.39 -26.56
CA ALA A 413 4.47 23.05 -27.45
C ALA A 413 3.10 23.12 -26.77
N THR A 414 3.04 22.73 -25.49
CA THR A 414 1.77 22.61 -24.75
C THR A 414 1.50 23.73 -23.75
N GLY A 415 2.53 24.46 -23.33
CA GLY A 415 2.50 25.38 -22.19
C GLY A 415 2.33 24.69 -20.85
N GLN A 416 2.45 23.35 -20.79
CA GLN A 416 2.22 22.53 -19.59
C GLN A 416 3.56 21.99 -19.08
N HIS A 417 3.76 22.05 -17.76
CA HIS A 417 4.89 21.41 -17.07
C HIS A 417 4.51 20.06 -16.45
N ALA A 418 3.22 19.76 -16.35
CA ALA A 418 2.71 18.49 -15.83
C ALA A 418 1.49 18.06 -16.64
N PHE A 419 1.37 16.76 -16.86
CA PHE A 419 0.31 16.14 -17.66
C PHE A 419 -0.64 15.36 -16.74
N ASN A 420 -1.94 15.43 -17.04
CA ASN A 420 -2.93 14.68 -16.31
C ASN A 420 -2.97 13.23 -16.78
N VAL A 421 -2.88 12.32 -15.84
CA VAL A 421 -3.06 10.88 -16.06
C VAL A 421 -4.13 10.38 -15.11
N THR A 422 -5.09 9.64 -15.64
CA THR A 422 -6.06 8.87 -14.86
C THR A 422 -5.82 7.38 -15.07
N ALA A 423 -6.01 6.57 -14.02
CA ALA A 423 -5.96 5.12 -14.11
C ALA A 423 -7.21 4.52 -13.47
N TYR A 424 -7.82 3.58 -14.17
CA TYR A 424 -9.00 2.83 -13.73
C TYR A 424 -8.63 1.36 -13.68
N THR A 425 -8.41 0.84 -12.47
CA THR A 425 -8.06 -0.57 -12.25
C THR A 425 -9.25 -1.33 -11.71
N ALA A 426 -9.56 -2.47 -12.31
CA ALA A 426 -10.51 -3.44 -11.80
C ALA A 426 -9.85 -4.81 -11.69
N GLY A 427 -10.12 -5.55 -10.61
CA GLY A 427 -9.47 -6.82 -10.36
C GLY A 427 -10.35 -7.82 -9.63
N TYR A 428 -9.90 -9.06 -9.67
CA TYR A 428 -10.51 -10.18 -8.99
C TYR A 428 -9.44 -11.10 -8.43
N THR A 429 -9.62 -11.53 -7.18
CA THR A 429 -8.78 -12.53 -6.53
C THR A 429 -9.64 -13.64 -5.93
N ARG A 430 -9.19 -14.88 -6.06
CA ARG A 430 -9.81 -16.05 -5.43
C ARG A 430 -8.81 -16.80 -4.57
N ASP A 431 -9.16 -17.04 -3.32
CA ASP A 431 -8.45 -17.98 -2.45
C ASP A 431 -8.61 -19.40 -2.94
N ILE A 432 -7.50 -20.05 -3.28
CA ILE A 432 -7.48 -21.40 -3.84
C ILE A 432 -7.15 -22.47 -2.82
N GLY A 433 -6.50 -22.11 -1.72
CA GLY A 433 -6.16 -23.05 -0.66
C GLY A 433 -5.51 -22.39 0.55
N THR A 434 -5.41 -23.16 1.61
CA THR A 434 -4.67 -22.80 2.82
C THR A 434 -3.79 -23.98 3.22
N PHE A 435 -2.49 -23.74 3.38
CA PHE A 435 -1.55 -24.69 3.92
C PHE A 435 -1.10 -24.19 5.30
N ARG A 436 -1.54 -24.85 6.37
CA ARG A 436 -1.36 -24.39 7.76
C ARG A 436 -1.91 -22.96 7.92
N THR A 437 -1.03 -21.99 8.13
CA THR A 437 -1.34 -20.56 8.31
C THR A 437 -1.19 -19.74 7.03
N LEU A 438 -0.63 -20.33 5.95
CA LEU A 438 -0.40 -19.64 4.68
C LEU A 438 -1.61 -19.84 3.76
N GLN A 439 -2.23 -18.74 3.34
CA GLN A 439 -3.34 -18.71 2.38
C GLN A 439 -2.81 -18.35 0.99
N ALA A 440 -3.11 -19.21 0.01
CA ALA A 440 -2.78 -18.98 -1.39
C ALA A 440 -4.03 -18.50 -2.15
N GLY A 441 -3.83 -17.58 -3.08
CA GLY A 441 -4.84 -17.05 -3.97
C GLY A 441 -4.31 -16.88 -5.39
N ILE A 442 -5.22 -16.85 -6.36
CA ILE A 442 -4.95 -16.48 -7.75
C ILE A 442 -5.81 -15.29 -8.11
N GLY A 443 -5.26 -14.34 -8.85
CA GLY A 443 -5.98 -13.14 -9.24
C GLY A 443 -5.47 -12.53 -10.54
N ALA A 444 -6.24 -11.57 -11.01
CA ALA A 444 -5.88 -10.72 -12.13
C ALA A 444 -6.49 -9.33 -11.94
N ASN A 445 -5.83 -8.31 -12.49
CA ASN A 445 -6.40 -6.99 -12.64
C ASN A 445 -6.07 -6.41 -14.02
N VAL A 446 -6.91 -5.49 -14.46
CA VAL A 446 -6.74 -4.71 -15.67
C VAL A 446 -6.81 -3.23 -15.32
N THR A 447 -5.92 -2.46 -15.91
CA THR A 447 -5.88 -0.99 -15.78
C THR A 447 -6.05 -0.35 -17.15
N ALA A 448 -6.99 0.58 -17.28
CA ALA A 448 -7.14 1.46 -18.44
C ALA A 448 -6.69 2.87 -18.03
N TYR A 449 -5.94 3.53 -18.92
CA TYR A 449 -5.43 4.86 -18.64
C TYR A 449 -6.11 5.90 -19.53
N GLY A 450 -6.49 7.05 -18.93
CA GLY A 450 -6.86 8.28 -19.63
C GLY A 450 -5.70 9.28 -19.51
N ILE A 451 -5.34 9.88 -20.64
CA ILE A 451 -4.15 10.74 -20.75
C ILE A 451 -4.45 12.01 -21.54
N ASP A 452 -3.71 13.07 -21.27
CA ASP A 452 -3.74 14.29 -22.05
C ASP A 452 -3.36 14.01 -23.51
N ALA A 453 -3.98 14.74 -24.45
CA ALA A 453 -3.81 14.53 -25.88
C ALA A 453 -2.33 14.60 -26.32
N ALA A 454 -1.54 15.45 -25.67
CA ALA A 454 -0.10 15.61 -25.93
C ALA A 454 0.73 14.34 -25.63
N LEU A 455 0.24 13.44 -24.78
CA LEU A 455 0.92 12.18 -24.46
C LEU A 455 0.63 11.05 -25.46
N LYS A 456 -0.44 11.15 -26.25
CA LYS A 456 -0.85 10.08 -27.17
C LYS A 456 0.22 9.65 -28.19
N PRO A 457 1.06 10.55 -28.76
CA PRO A 457 2.13 10.13 -29.65
C PRO A 457 3.14 9.18 -29.00
N PHE A 458 3.28 9.22 -27.67
CA PHE A 458 4.26 8.44 -26.91
C PHE A 458 3.67 7.17 -26.29
N TYR A 459 2.36 7.17 -25.94
CA TYR A 459 1.73 6.09 -25.21
C TYR A 459 0.62 5.36 -25.99
N GLY A 460 0.29 5.88 -27.19
CA GLY A 460 -0.89 5.43 -27.93
C GLY A 460 -2.19 6.08 -27.44
N ASP A 461 -3.28 5.84 -28.16
CA ASP A 461 -4.59 6.49 -27.86
C ASP A 461 -5.24 5.94 -26.58
N ARG A 462 -5.01 4.67 -26.25
CA ARG A 462 -5.65 3.95 -25.13
C ARG A 462 -4.64 3.06 -24.43
N PRO A 463 -3.75 3.61 -23.61
CA PRO A 463 -2.80 2.79 -22.83
C PRO A 463 -3.54 1.89 -21.85
N TRP A 464 -3.00 0.70 -21.62
CA TRP A 464 -3.56 -0.28 -20.69
C TRP A 464 -2.47 -1.12 -20.02
N GLY A 465 -2.81 -1.74 -18.91
CA GLY A 465 -2.00 -2.72 -18.21
C GLY A 465 -2.84 -3.91 -17.75
N VAL A 466 -2.22 -5.09 -17.68
CA VAL A 466 -2.81 -6.31 -17.12
C VAL A 466 -1.80 -6.97 -16.21
N ASN A 467 -2.26 -7.43 -15.05
CA ASN A 467 -1.47 -8.28 -14.17
C ASN A 467 -2.26 -9.58 -13.93
N VAL A 468 -1.56 -10.72 -14.03
CA VAL A 468 -2.02 -12.01 -13.53
C VAL A 468 -1.09 -12.43 -12.42
N PHE A 469 -1.62 -12.89 -11.29
CA PHE A 469 -0.78 -13.14 -10.14
C PHE A 469 -1.22 -14.31 -9.27
N LEU A 470 -0.24 -14.89 -8.58
CA LEU A 470 -0.44 -15.70 -7.39
C LEU A 470 -0.18 -14.82 -6.16
N ARG A 471 -1.05 -14.92 -5.16
CA ARG A 471 -0.91 -14.23 -3.89
C ARG A 471 -0.73 -15.23 -2.75
N PHE A 472 0.21 -14.93 -1.85
CA PHE A 472 0.44 -15.67 -0.62
C PHE A 472 0.40 -14.69 0.56
N ARG A 473 -0.36 -15.02 1.60
CA ARG A 473 -0.42 -14.23 2.84
C ARG A 473 -0.70 -15.12 4.04
N LEU A 474 -0.48 -14.62 5.24
CA LEU A 474 -0.98 -15.27 6.44
C LEU A 474 -2.50 -15.24 6.47
N LYS A 475 -3.11 -16.31 6.95
CA LYS A 475 -4.57 -16.37 7.08
C LYS A 475 -5.03 -15.38 8.15
N PRO A 476 -6.07 -14.55 7.90
CA PRO A 476 -6.60 -13.65 8.89
C PRO A 476 -7.01 -14.36 10.18
N GLY A 477 -6.48 -13.89 11.33
CA GLY A 477 -6.75 -14.46 12.65
C GLY A 477 -6.23 -15.90 12.82
N ALA A 478 -5.08 -16.21 12.22
CA ALA A 478 -4.36 -17.49 12.40
C ALA A 478 -3.72 -17.59 13.78
#